data_372d8ad4376d2ed1bbe9452c241a8dda
#
_entry.id   372d8ad4376d2ed1bbe9452c241a8dda
#
_cell.length_a   1.000
_cell.length_b   1.000
_cell.length_c   1.000
_cell.angle_alpha   90.00
_cell.angle_beta   90.00
_cell.angle_gamma   90.00
#
_symmetry.space_group_name_H-M   'P 1'
#
loop_
_entity.id
_entity.type
_entity.pdbx_description
1 polymer ?
#
loop_
_entity_poly.entity_id
_entity_poly.type
_entity_poly.pdbx_seq_one_letter_code
_entity_poly.pdbx_strand_id
1 'polypeptide(L)'
;NFNDKFAFTVSEDAPDISDFGFNLRMVANQSTEDPYEVILPLTVSIDLFQSNFPVSVSQPILGGNAVVDLDGDGTNEVVVAGTDSLVHVFTLAGTELAGFPYITGNVIIGAPAVADIDNDGDLEVVVTSRDRKIHVIQHNGSGGAITEASSYLMGTPALDDLDNDGDLEIVAGGYGYDLLAVHHDGTPVDNYPVIIDGGRMSAGVAIADINGDGSKDIVVGTWSDSIFAYNLNGELLSGFPVDLVTNVAAPPVIADIDGDGSLEILAGQDAGYFYALASDGSLLWNTRISSASIRTTAAVHDFDGDGFMEIIYTTLAGLINVLDYQGNTVTGWPQSLGGACYSSPVIADLDGDGVAEIIVGSNAGELYAFHHDGTALDLFPLTMSGPVQGTPSVADLSQDGTLEIIVGTNNDLTIINLKMLSDLGPTWSTARGNNQRTGFYTGQFLSVESIELPEVLQLKQNYPNPFNPTTTIEFGIPANGFVTLKIYDILGQEVNSLVQSELVPGTYRYQWNGTDASSKSVETGIYFARITAAGSEQIVKMMLIK
;
A
#
# COMPACT_ATOMS: atom_id res chain seq x y z
N ASN A 1 -9.43 -45.25 11.57
CA ASN A 1 -8.73 -43.96 11.56
C ASN A 1 -8.34 -43.65 10.11
N PHE A 2 -9.17 -42.90 9.40
CA PHE A 2 -8.81 -42.36 8.09
C PHE A 2 -8.08 -41.04 8.35
N ASN A 3 -6.79 -41.00 8.04
CA ASN A 3 -5.94 -39.82 8.11
C ASN A 3 -5.81 -39.13 6.74
N ASP A 4 -6.64 -39.50 5.76
CA ASP A 4 -6.61 -38.91 4.45
C ASP A 4 -7.44 -37.63 4.47
N LYS A 5 -6.79 -36.50 4.21
CA LYS A 5 -7.45 -35.21 4.01
C LYS A 5 -8.10 -35.20 2.63
N PHE A 6 -9.37 -34.80 2.57
CA PHE A 6 -9.97 -34.47 1.30
C PHE A 6 -9.36 -33.14 0.83
N ALA A 7 -8.76 -33.12 -0.35
CA ALA A 7 -8.30 -31.91 -1.00
C ALA A 7 -9.28 -31.57 -2.14
N PHE A 8 -9.68 -30.32 -2.20
CA PHE A 8 -10.44 -29.79 -3.33
C PHE A 8 -9.56 -28.79 -4.07
N THR A 9 -9.58 -28.82 -5.38
CA THR A 9 -9.02 -27.77 -6.21
C THR A 9 -10.22 -27.00 -6.77
N VAL A 10 -10.29 -25.71 -6.48
CA VAL A 10 -11.26 -24.81 -7.12
C VAL A 10 -10.66 -24.39 -8.46
N SER A 11 -11.43 -24.45 -9.55
CA SER A 11 -10.99 -24.01 -10.85
C SER A 11 -10.88 -22.48 -10.87
N GLU A 12 -9.92 -21.94 -11.59
CA GLU A 12 -9.81 -20.50 -11.89
C GLU A 12 -11.08 -19.94 -12.57
N ASP A 13 -11.85 -20.81 -13.24
CA ASP A 13 -13.14 -20.48 -13.85
C ASP A 13 -14.34 -20.64 -12.87
N ALA A 14 -14.12 -20.81 -11.57
CA ALA A 14 -15.23 -20.93 -10.63
C ALA A 14 -15.99 -19.60 -10.55
N PRO A 15 -17.31 -19.58 -10.77
CA PRO A 15 -18.07 -18.35 -10.69
C PRO A 15 -18.08 -17.82 -9.26
N ASP A 16 -18.00 -16.54 -9.12
CA ASP A 16 -18.15 -15.65 -7.95
C ASP A 16 -18.34 -16.31 -6.57
N ILE A 17 -17.88 -15.59 -5.54
CA ILE A 17 -18.07 -15.89 -4.12
C ILE A 17 -19.46 -16.51 -3.91
N SER A 18 -19.52 -17.82 -3.86
CA SER A 18 -20.75 -18.54 -3.67
C SER A 18 -20.50 -19.80 -2.86
N ASP A 19 -21.50 -20.15 -2.08
CA ASP A 19 -21.50 -21.40 -1.35
C ASP A 19 -21.52 -22.57 -2.34
N PHE A 20 -20.47 -23.36 -2.34
CA PHE A 20 -20.39 -24.60 -3.13
C PHE A 20 -21.02 -25.74 -2.33
N GLY A 21 -22.17 -26.23 -2.79
CA GLY A 21 -22.81 -27.41 -2.21
C GLY A 21 -22.23 -28.70 -2.80
N PHE A 22 -21.62 -29.52 -1.96
CA PHE A 22 -21.17 -30.87 -2.31
C PHE A 22 -22.03 -31.91 -1.62
N ASN A 23 -22.22 -33.04 -2.30
CA ASN A 23 -22.82 -34.20 -1.69
C ASN A 23 -21.77 -35.32 -1.50
N LEU A 24 -21.36 -35.55 -0.23
CA LEU A 24 -20.52 -36.69 0.09
C LEU A 24 -21.41 -37.94 0.09
N ARG A 25 -21.26 -38.77 -0.93
CA ARG A 25 -21.95 -40.07 -1.04
C ARG A 25 -21.10 -41.17 -0.43
N MET A 26 -21.55 -41.75 0.65
CA MET A 26 -20.93 -42.90 1.28
C MET A 26 -21.81 -44.15 1.04
N VAL A 27 -21.22 -45.18 0.47
CA VAL A 27 -21.93 -46.43 0.19
C VAL A 27 -21.20 -47.55 0.90
N ALA A 28 -21.89 -48.21 1.84
CA ALA A 28 -21.38 -49.41 2.53
C ALA A 28 -22.07 -50.64 1.94
N ASN A 29 -21.35 -51.78 1.99
CA ASN A 29 -21.84 -53.06 1.51
C ASN A 29 -22.21 -53.10 0.02
N GLN A 30 -21.38 -52.51 -0.85
CA GLN A 30 -21.61 -52.46 -2.30
C GLN A 30 -21.84 -53.83 -2.98
N SER A 31 -21.50 -54.91 -2.30
CA SER A 31 -21.67 -56.31 -2.79
C SER A 31 -22.99 -56.94 -2.39
N THR A 32 -23.90 -56.25 -1.74
CA THR A 32 -25.21 -56.74 -1.33
C THR A 32 -26.32 -56.16 -2.22
N GLU A 33 -27.48 -56.85 -2.29
CA GLU A 33 -28.65 -56.41 -3.04
C GLU A 33 -29.30 -55.12 -2.47
N ASP A 34 -28.93 -54.73 -1.23
CA ASP A 34 -29.43 -53.54 -0.55
C ASP A 34 -28.25 -52.76 0.09
N PRO A 35 -27.46 -51.99 -0.70
CA PRO A 35 -26.36 -51.23 -0.18
C PRO A 35 -26.86 -50.05 0.68
N TYR A 36 -26.27 -49.89 1.85
CA TYR A 36 -26.53 -48.74 2.71
C TYR A 36 -25.85 -47.50 2.14
N GLU A 37 -26.62 -46.50 1.80
CA GLU A 37 -26.16 -45.23 1.22
C GLU A 37 -26.49 -44.04 2.14
N VAL A 38 -25.51 -43.20 2.40
CA VAL A 38 -25.69 -41.91 3.08
C VAL A 38 -25.15 -40.81 2.22
N ILE A 39 -25.97 -39.79 1.98
CA ILE A 39 -25.58 -38.54 1.33
C ILE A 39 -25.51 -37.47 2.40
N LEU A 40 -24.33 -36.91 2.62
CA LEU A 40 -24.10 -35.78 3.49
C LEU A 40 -23.91 -34.52 2.63
N PRO A 41 -24.82 -33.55 2.71
CA PRO A 41 -24.58 -32.25 2.08
C PRO A 41 -23.45 -31.54 2.83
N LEU A 42 -22.49 -31.02 2.09
CA LEU A 42 -21.40 -30.20 2.58
C LEU A 42 -21.45 -28.89 1.82
N THR A 43 -21.41 -27.78 2.52
CA THR A 43 -21.26 -26.45 1.92
C THR A 43 -19.85 -25.95 2.21
N VAL A 44 -19.15 -25.51 1.18
CA VAL A 44 -17.87 -24.81 1.29
C VAL A 44 -18.13 -23.39 0.87
N SER A 45 -17.95 -22.46 1.77
CA SER A 45 -17.98 -21.03 1.48
C SER A 45 -16.57 -20.56 1.23
N ILE A 46 -16.36 -19.83 0.15
CA ILE A 46 -15.12 -19.06 -0.08
C ILE A 46 -15.38 -17.69 0.52
N ASP A 47 -14.65 -17.35 1.55
CA ASP A 47 -14.71 -16.05 2.20
C ASP A 47 -13.43 -15.28 1.88
N LEU A 48 -13.56 -14.09 1.30
CA LEU A 48 -12.44 -13.19 1.04
C LEU A 48 -12.03 -12.44 2.31
N PHE A 49 -12.89 -12.41 3.33
CA PHE A 49 -12.56 -11.73 4.57
C PHE A 49 -11.60 -12.57 5.41
N GLN A 50 -10.59 -11.90 5.94
CA GLN A 50 -9.64 -12.53 6.86
C GLN A 50 -10.38 -13.07 8.09
N SER A 51 -10.05 -14.28 8.53
CA SER A 51 -10.62 -14.87 9.74
C SER A 51 -10.38 -13.95 10.95
N ASN A 52 -11.38 -13.82 11.82
CA ASN A 52 -11.44 -12.89 12.96
C ASN A 52 -11.71 -11.42 12.59
N PHE A 53 -11.82 -11.09 11.31
CA PHE A 53 -12.32 -9.81 10.83
C PHE A 53 -13.71 -9.98 10.19
N PRO A 54 -14.54 -8.91 10.21
CA PRO A 54 -14.27 -7.56 10.68
C PRO A 54 -14.20 -7.44 12.20
N VAL A 55 -13.36 -6.53 12.70
CA VAL A 55 -13.31 -6.12 14.11
C VAL A 55 -14.16 -4.87 14.28
N SER A 56 -15.12 -4.89 15.22
CA SER A 56 -15.98 -3.75 15.46
C SER A 56 -15.22 -2.60 16.11
N VAL A 57 -15.35 -1.40 15.54
CA VAL A 57 -14.89 -0.13 16.12
C VAL A 57 -16.09 0.69 16.58
N SER A 58 -15.90 1.51 17.62
CA SER A 58 -17.02 2.23 18.24
C SER A 58 -17.47 3.45 17.44
N GLN A 59 -16.61 3.97 16.54
CA GLN A 59 -16.84 5.17 15.73
C GLN A 59 -16.07 5.08 14.41
N PRO A 60 -16.43 5.92 13.41
CA PRO A 60 -15.79 5.91 12.10
C PRO A 60 -14.26 6.07 12.12
N ILE A 61 -13.59 5.29 11.25
CA ILE A 61 -12.20 5.47 10.84
C ILE A 61 -12.22 6.35 9.60
N LEU A 62 -11.74 7.61 9.71
CA LEU A 62 -11.82 8.60 8.64
C LEU A 62 -10.51 8.82 7.89
N GLY A 63 -9.38 8.68 8.58
CA GLY A 63 -8.06 9.03 8.03
C GLY A 63 -7.47 7.94 7.13
N GLY A 64 -7.48 6.75 7.58
CA GLY A 64 -6.79 5.60 7.00
C GLY A 64 -6.13 4.77 8.08
N ASN A 65 -5.33 3.81 7.66
CA ASN A 65 -4.62 2.90 8.55
C ASN A 65 -3.13 2.80 8.16
N ALA A 66 -2.29 2.27 9.05
CA ALA A 66 -0.92 1.89 8.75
C ALA A 66 -0.74 0.40 9.06
N VAL A 67 0.14 -0.25 8.30
CA VAL A 67 0.50 -1.66 8.44
C VAL A 67 1.99 -1.74 8.70
N VAL A 68 2.37 -2.22 9.86
CA VAL A 68 3.77 -2.30 10.33
C VAL A 68 3.91 -3.40 11.37
N ASP A 69 5.10 -3.96 11.52
CA ASP A 69 5.52 -4.77 12.66
C ASP A 69 5.85 -3.80 13.81
N LEU A 70 4.83 -3.43 14.59
CA LEU A 70 4.95 -2.36 15.59
C LEU A 70 5.69 -2.81 16.85
N ASP A 71 5.52 -4.07 17.27
CA ASP A 71 6.13 -4.59 18.50
C ASP A 71 7.42 -5.39 18.25
N GLY A 72 7.86 -5.49 16.99
CA GLY A 72 9.11 -6.12 16.59
C GLY A 72 9.08 -7.65 16.70
N ASP A 73 7.89 -8.29 16.72
CA ASP A 73 7.75 -9.73 16.84
C ASP A 73 7.88 -10.48 15.50
N GLY A 74 7.96 -9.75 14.40
CA GLY A 74 8.09 -10.25 13.03
C GLY A 74 6.75 -10.46 12.33
N THR A 75 5.63 -10.05 12.94
CA THR A 75 4.30 -10.03 12.30
C THR A 75 3.79 -8.59 12.20
N ASN A 76 3.04 -8.29 11.15
CA ASN A 76 2.51 -6.95 10.97
C ASN A 76 1.23 -6.73 11.77
N GLU A 77 1.08 -5.56 12.37
CA GLU A 77 -0.12 -5.04 12.99
C GLU A 77 -0.79 -4.00 12.11
N VAL A 78 -2.08 -3.78 12.38
CA VAL A 78 -2.88 -2.70 11.77
C VAL A 78 -3.12 -1.59 12.78
N VAL A 79 -2.55 -0.42 12.52
CA VAL A 79 -2.74 0.78 13.32
C VAL A 79 -3.86 1.63 12.73
N VAL A 80 -4.89 1.93 13.52
CA VAL A 80 -6.01 2.78 13.11
C VAL A 80 -6.31 3.83 14.16
N ALA A 81 -6.75 5.00 13.71
CA ALA A 81 -7.17 6.09 14.59
C ALA A 81 -8.61 6.49 14.28
N GLY A 82 -9.43 6.59 15.32
CA GLY A 82 -10.87 6.76 15.19
C GLY A 82 -11.39 8.09 15.72
N THR A 83 -12.63 8.41 15.33
CA THR A 83 -13.36 9.56 15.87
C THR A 83 -13.88 9.32 17.29
N ASP A 84 -13.62 8.15 17.88
CA ASP A 84 -13.80 7.86 19.31
C ASP A 84 -12.66 8.39 20.19
N SER A 85 -11.68 9.06 19.61
CA SER A 85 -10.49 9.58 20.29
C SER A 85 -9.50 8.48 20.69
N LEU A 86 -9.57 7.31 20.03
CA LEU A 86 -8.72 6.17 20.32
C LEU A 86 -7.77 5.90 19.14
N VAL A 87 -6.58 5.44 19.49
CA VAL A 87 -5.65 4.79 18.58
C VAL A 87 -5.64 3.31 18.92
N HIS A 88 -6.10 2.50 17.98
CA HIS A 88 -6.16 1.06 18.09
C HIS A 88 -5.01 0.42 17.32
N VAL A 89 -4.51 -0.69 17.81
CA VAL A 89 -3.54 -1.53 17.12
C VAL A 89 -4.04 -2.98 17.19
N PHE A 90 -4.32 -3.56 16.03
CA PHE A 90 -4.86 -4.91 15.94
C PHE A 90 -3.86 -5.87 15.33
N THR A 91 -3.68 -7.01 15.99
CA THR A 91 -2.94 -8.15 15.43
C THR A 91 -3.77 -8.88 14.36
N LEU A 92 -3.14 -9.73 13.56
CA LEU A 92 -3.81 -10.62 12.60
C LEU A 92 -4.90 -11.53 13.24
N ALA A 93 -4.81 -11.77 14.55
CA ALA A 93 -5.83 -12.52 15.27
C ALA A 93 -7.09 -11.69 15.56
N GLY A 94 -7.15 -10.41 15.14
CA GLY A 94 -8.26 -9.49 15.42
C GLY A 94 -8.32 -9.06 16.88
N THR A 95 -7.22 -9.21 17.62
CA THR A 95 -7.10 -8.80 19.03
C THR A 95 -6.30 -7.52 19.14
N GLU A 96 -6.67 -6.69 20.10
CA GLU A 96 -5.92 -5.48 20.39
C GLU A 96 -4.54 -5.80 20.94
N LEU A 97 -3.50 -5.11 20.44
CA LEU A 97 -2.14 -5.25 20.94
C LEU A 97 -2.05 -4.76 22.38
N ALA A 98 -1.19 -5.41 23.18
CA ALA A 98 -1.03 -5.07 24.59
C ALA A 98 -0.57 -3.61 24.77
N GLY A 99 -1.28 -2.84 25.59
CA GLY A 99 -1.03 -1.41 25.81
C GLY A 99 -1.99 -0.50 25.03
N PHE A 100 -2.66 -1.01 24.04
CA PHE A 100 -3.68 -0.31 23.27
C PHE A 100 -5.11 -0.72 23.70
N PRO A 101 -6.16 0.11 23.44
CA PRO A 101 -6.08 1.38 22.71
C PRO A 101 -5.47 2.53 23.54
N TYR A 102 -4.78 3.45 22.87
CA TYR A 102 -4.33 4.70 23.44
C TYR A 102 -5.41 5.78 23.33
N ILE A 103 -5.58 6.63 24.35
CA ILE A 103 -6.66 7.63 24.42
C ILE A 103 -6.09 9.03 24.25
N THR A 104 -6.55 9.76 23.22
CA THR A 104 -6.33 11.20 23.06
C THR A 104 -7.43 12.03 23.76
N GLY A 105 -7.26 13.36 23.84
CA GLY A 105 -8.26 14.23 24.50
C GLY A 105 -9.47 14.56 23.63
N ASN A 106 -9.46 14.25 22.32
CA ASN A 106 -10.55 14.52 21.36
C ASN A 106 -10.37 13.66 20.11
N VAL A 107 -11.32 13.74 19.19
CA VAL A 107 -11.34 12.94 17.95
C VAL A 107 -10.08 13.09 17.12
N ILE A 108 -9.70 12.01 16.44
CA ILE A 108 -8.65 11.93 15.45
C ILE A 108 -9.32 11.83 14.07
N ILE A 109 -8.87 12.62 13.10
CA ILE A 109 -9.42 12.66 11.74
C ILE A 109 -8.38 12.23 10.71
N GLY A 110 -7.14 12.63 10.91
CA GLY A 110 -6.01 12.24 10.06
C GLY A 110 -5.64 10.76 10.21
N ALA A 111 -4.94 10.22 9.23
CA ALA A 111 -4.33 8.90 9.34
C ALA A 111 -3.18 8.94 10.37
N PRO A 112 -2.92 7.84 11.12
CA PRO A 112 -1.71 7.73 11.91
C PRO A 112 -0.48 7.68 10.99
N ALA A 113 0.61 8.34 11.39
CA ALA A 113 1.93 8.14 10.82
C ALA A 113 2.74 7.22 11.73
N VAL A 114 3.58 6.37 11.16
CA VAL A 114 4.38 5.40 11.93
C VAL A 114 5.80 5.36 11.39
N ALA A 115 6.77 5.52 12.27
CA ALA A 115 8.21 5.39 12.00
C ALA A 115 8.97 5.25 13.32
N ASP A 116 10.25 4.85 13.24
CA ASP A 116 11.24 5.04 14.28
C ASP A 116 11.67 6.53 14.23
N ILE A 117 11.10 7.35 15.13
CA ILE A 117 11.27 8.81 15.04
C ILE A 117 12.47 9.34 15.84
N ASP A 118 13.01 8.53 16.76
CA ASP A 118 14.14 8.88 17.61
C ASP A 118 15.35 7.96 17.41
N ASN A 119 15.30 7.14 16.35
CA ASN A 119 16.35 6.25 15.89
C ASN A 119 16.86 5.28 16.99
N ASP A 120 15.95 4.84 17.87
CA ASP A 120 16.24 3.90 18.95
C ASP A 120 16.00 2.42 18.53
N GLY A 121 15.38 2.20 17.38
CA GLY A 121 15.09 0.91 16.75
C GLY A 121 13.69 0.39 17.00
N ASP A 122 12.88 1.06 17.83
CA ASP A 122 11.46 0.78 18.03
C ASP A 122 10.61 1.74 17.17
N LEU A 123 9.36 1.39 16.89
CA LEU A 123 8.47 2.24 16.09
C LEU A 123 7.53 3.06 16.99
N GLU A 124 7.28 4.30 16.62
CA GLU A 124 6.29 5.17 17.22
C GLU A 124 5.10 5.42 16.30
N VAL A 125 3.93 5.53 16.92
CA VAL A 125 2.70 5.98 16.26
C VAL A 125 2.49 7.46 16.57
N VAL A 126 2.42 8.29 15.53
CA VAL A 126 2.19 9.73 15.65
C VAL A 126 0.80 10.08 15.15
N VAL A 127 0.02 10.77 15.98
CA VAL A 127 -1.32 11.26 15.60
C VAL A 127 -1.53 12.71 16.00
N THR A 128 -2.31 13.41 15.18
CA THR A 128 -2.84 14.74 15.51
C THR A 128 -4.28 14.63 15.98
N SER A 129 -4.68 15.40 16.98
CA SER A 129 -6.02 15.35 17.55
C SER A 129 -6.68 16.73 17.62
N ARG A 130 -8.01 16.75 17.59
CA ARG A 130 -8.78 17.98 17.86
C ARG A 130 -8.68 18.47 19.29
N ASP A 131 -7.95 17.79 20.17
CA ASP A 131 -7.52 18.32 21.47
C ASP A 131 -6.37 19.33 21.36
N ARG A 132 -5.95 19.65 20.12
CA ARG A 132 -4.89 20.60 19.73
C ARG A 132 -3.47 20.06 19.94
N LYS A 133 -3.31 18.76 20.07
CA LYS A 133 -2.02 18.17 20.42
C LYS A 133 -1.53 17.19 19.34
N ILE A 134 -0.21 17.09 19.27
CA ILE A 134 0.47 15.98 18.62
C ILE A 134 0.78 14.96 19.72
N HIS A 135 0.38 13.72 19.49
CA HIS A 135 0.66 12.60 20.38
C HIS A 135 1.68 11.68 19.73
N VAL A 136 2.69 11.30 20.48
CA VAL A 136 3.68 10.27 20.17
C VAL A 136 3.44 9.09 21.09
N ILE A 137 3.22 7.92 20.51
CA ILE A 137 2.81 6.70 21.20
C ILE A 137 3.82 5.63 20.86
N GLN A 138 4.51 5.12 21.87
CA GLN A 138 5.50 4.06 21.73
C GLN A 138 4.86 2.74 21.33
N HIS A 139 5.64 1.83 20.75
CA HIS A 139 5.25 0.47 20.35
C HIS A 139 4.44 -0.29 21.43
N ASN A 140 4.63 0.01 22.69
CA ASN A 140 3.98 -0.64 23.84
C ASN A 140 2.75 0.12 24.38
N GLY A 141 2.26 1.12 23.65
CA GLY A 141 1.10 1.94 24.03
C GLY A 141 1.38 3.02 25.07
N SER A 142 2.61 3.15 25.56
CA SER A 142 3.02 4.26 26.41
C SER A 142 3.27 5.53 25.56
N GLY A 143 3.49 6.67 26.22
CA GLY A 143 3.74 7.93 25.52
C GLY A 143 2.74 9.00 25.90
N GLY A 144 2.60 10.02 25.05
CA GLY A 144 1.71 11.14 25.36
C GLY A 144 1.75 12.28 24.35
N ALA A 145 1.10 13.36 24.73
CA ALA A 145 1.16 14.60 23.99
C ALA A 145 2.50 15.29 24.18
N ILE A 146 3.16 15.62 23.09
CA ILE A 146 4.49 16.24 23.11
C ILE A 146 4.46 17.75 22.84
N THR A 147 3.42 18.24 22.12
CA THR A 147 3.26 19.67 21.84
C THR A 147 1.79 20.06 21.73
N GLU A 148 1.48 21.35 21.83
CA GLU A 148 0.12 21.90 21.75
C GLU A 148 0.07 23.07 20.75
N ALA A 149 -0.83 22.96 19.75
CA ALA A 149 -1.12 23.99 18.77
C ALA A 149 -2.08 25.06 19.31
N SER A 150 -2.17 26.19 18.64
CA SER A 150 -3.11 27.26 19.00
C SER A 150 -4.58 26.85 18.80
N SER A 151 -4.87 25.89 17.90
CA SER A 151 -6.22 25.39 17.62
C SER A 151 -6.20 23.91 17.23
N TYR A 152 -7.35 23.39 16.78
CA TYR A 152 -7.51 21.99 16.39
C TYR A 152 -6.49 21.55 15.35
N LEU A 153 -5.91 20.37 15.54
CA LEU A 153 -5.17 19.63 14.53
C LEU A 153 -6.11 18.59 13.90
N MET A 154 -6.19 18.58 12.58
CA MET A 154 -7.13 17.71 11.86
C MET A 154 -6.47 16.98 10.68
N GLY A 155 -5.36 17.51 10.18
CA GLY A 155 -4.60 16.90 9.10
C GLY A 155 -3.79 15.69 9.58
N THR A 156 -3.44 14.83 8.67
CA THR A 156 -2.47 13.76 8.89
C THR A 156 -1.10 14.37 9.18
N PRO A 157 -0.38 13.98 10.24
CA PRO A 157 1.01 14.42 10.45
C PRO A 157 1.92 13.80 9.39
N ALA A 158 3.02 14.47 9.05
CA ALA A 158 4.08 13.94 8.20
C ALA A 158 5.38 13.85 8.99
N LEU A 159 6.17 12.81 8.72
CA LEU A 159 7.44 12.51 9.39
C LEU A 159 8.55 12.48 8.35
N ASP A 160 9.59 13.24 8.54
CA ASP A 160 10.80 13.20 7.69
C ASP A 160 11.99 13.78 8.48
N ASP A 161 13.19 13.36 8.19
CA ASP A 161 14.44 13.94 8.70
C ASP A 161 14.68 15.26 7.97
N LEU A 162 14.26 16.37 8.59
CA LEU A 162 14.30 17.70 7.97
C LEU A 162 15.69 18.34 8.04
N ASP A 163 16.43 18.07 9.10
CA ASP A 163 17.73 18.72 9.38
C ASP A 163 18.93 17.78 9.20
N ASN A 164 18.68 16.53 8.78
CA ASN A 164 19.66 15.49 8.53
C ASN A 164 20.49 15.10 9.76
N ASP A 165 19.86 15.10 10.95
CA ASP A 165 20.50 14.65 12.18
C ASP A 165 20.27 13.17 12.48
N GLY A 166 19.34 12.52 11.74
CA GLY A 166 19.01 11.10 11.79
C GLY A 166 17.74 10.78 12.56
N ASP A 167 17.20 11.72 13.34
CA ASP A 167 15.89 11.63 13.96
C ASP A 167 14.83 12.22 13.00
N LEU A 168 13.55 11.89 13.18
CA LEU A 168 12.50 12.42 12.32
C LEU A 168 11.73 13.56 13.00
N GLU A 169 11.53 14.65 12.26
CA GLU A 169 10.65 15.72 12.65
C GLU A 169 9.21 15.41 12.33
N ILE A 170 8.31 15.96 13.13
CA ILE A 170 6.87 15.83 13.00
C ILE A 170 6.31 17.15 12.48
N VAL A 171 5.73 17.13 11.27
CA VAL A 171 5.14 18.31 10.66
C VAL A 171 3.62 18.19 10.63
N ALA A 172 2.93 19.23 11.11
CA ALA A 172 1.47 19.26 11.12
C ALA A 172 0.90 20.67 10.93
N GLY A 173 -0.19 20.76 10.17
CA GLY A 173 -0.94 22.00 9.99
C GLY A 173 -2.16 22.11 10.90
N GLY A 174 -2.45 23.29 11.39
CA GLY A 174 -3.53 23.56 12.32
C GLY A 174 -4.60 24.54 11.82
N TYR A 175 -5.80 24.44 12.39
CA TYR A 175 -6.89 25.38 12.19
C TYR A 175 -6.61 26.76 12.76
N GLY A 176 -5.59 26.89 13.61
CA GLY A 176 -5.10 28.13 14.20
C GLY A 176 -4.08 28.89 13.38
N TYR A 177 -3.88 28.50 12.13
CA TYR A 177 -2.92 29.09 11.19
C TYR A 177 -1.47 28.71 11.46
N ASP A 178 -1.20 27.85 12.43
CA ASP A 178 0.13 27.37 12.79
C ASP A 178 0.52 26.19 11.89
N LEU A 179 1.64 26.33 11.19
CA LEU A 179 2.39 25.22 10.61
C LEU A 179 3.46 24.83 11.62
N LEU A 180 3.28 23.68 12.23
CA LEU A 180 4.18 23.13 13.25
C LEU A 180 5.25 22.26 12.56
N ALA A 181 6.48 22.39 13.02
CA ALA A 181 7.53 21.39 12.83
C ALA A 181 8.22 21.21 14.19
N VAL A 182 8.25 19.99 14.69
CA VAL A 182 8.79 19.68 16.03
C VAL A 182 9.64 18.41 15.94
N HIS A 183 10.72 18.36 16.74
CA HIS A 183 11.52 17.15 16.92
C HIS A 183 10.70 16.07 17.67
N HIS A 184 11.20 14.84 17.67
CA HIS A 184 10.58 13.68 18.33
C HIS A 184 10.19 13.93 19.79
N ASP A 185 10.92 14.79 20.51
CA ASP A 185 10.67 15.14 21.92
C ASP A 185 9.68 16.30 22.12
N GLY A 186 9.17 16.87 21.03
CA GLY A 186 8.22 17.99 21.01
C GLY A 186 8.87 19.37 21.07
N THR A 187 10.19 19.47 21.08
CA THR A 187 10.88 20.76 20.95
C THR A 187 10.68 21.31 19.54
N PRO A 188 10.35 22.61 19.39
CA PRO A 188 10.16 23.17 18.05
C PRO A 188 11.44 23.16 17.23
N VAL A 189 11.32 22.85 15.94
CA VAL A 189 12.35 23.14 14.95
C VAL A 189 12.59 24.64 14.91
N ASP A 190 13.82 25.08 14.70
CA ASP A 190 14.16 26.51 14.67
C ASP A 190 13.26 27.29 13.70
N ASN A 191 12.74 28.45 14.18
CA ASN A 191 11.79 29.32 13.48
C ASN A 191 10.36 28.76 13.26
N TYR A 192 10.05 27.57 13.75
CA TYR A 192 8.68 27.08 13.80
C TYR A 192 8.05 27.28 15.19
N PRO A 193 6.70 27.43 15.29
CA PRO A 193 5.74 27.36 14.20
C PRO A 193 5.76 28.59 13.29
N VAL A 194 5.55 28.36 11.98
CA VAL A 194 5.26 29.42 11.04
C VAL A 194 3.77 29.77 11.10
N ILE A 195 3.44 31.06 11.20
CA ILE A 195 2.05 31.53 11.20
C ILE A 195 1.65 31.98 9.80
N ILE A 196 0.70 31.27 9.20
CA ILE A 196 0.14 31.58 7.87
C ILE A 196 -1.14 32.39 8.06
N ASP A 197 -1.09 33.70 7.93
CA ASP A 197 -2.23 34.59 8.19
C ASP A 197 -3.43 34.26 7.27
N GLY A 198 -4.59 33.96 7.89
CA GLY A 198 -5.78 33.49 7.19
C GLY A 198 -5.71 32.05 6.67
N GLY A 199 -4.56 31.39 6.77
CA GLY A 199 -4.27 30.08 6.18
C GLY A 199 -4.66 28.91 7.07
N ARG A 200 -5.96 28.64 7.25
CA ARG A 200 -6.37 27.38 7.92
C ARG A 200 -5.89 26.18 7.13
N MET A 201 -5.31 25.21 7.83
CA MET A 201 -4.87 23.95 7.27
C MET A 201 -5.74 22.83 7.84
N SER A 202 -6.43 22.10 6.96
CA SER A 202 -7.30 20.97 7.36
C SER A 202 -6.81 19.65 6.83
N ALA A 203 -5.79 19.71 5.97
CA ALA A 203 -5.21 18.56 5.29
C ALA A 203 -3.77 18.35 5.77
N GLY A 204 -3.17 17.24 5.38
CA GLY A 204 -1.75 16.97 5.61
C GLY A 204 -0.87 17.86 4.75
N VAL A 205 0.40 17.93 5.10
CA VAL A 205 1.46 18.63 4.37
C VAL A 205 2.20 17.66 3.44
N ALA A 206 2.96 18.15 2.46
CA ALA A 206 3.92 17.34 1.72
C ALA A 206 5.35 17.81 2.01
N ILE A 207 6.30 16.87 2.02
CA ILE A 207 7.69 17.13 2.36
C ILE A 207 8.58 16.53 1.27
N ALA A 208 9.42 17.36 0.65
CA ALA A 208 10.46 16.96 -0.30
C ALA A 208 11.44 18.12 -0.52
N ASP A 209 12.61 17.85 -1.07
CA ASP A 209 13.50 18.87 -1.61
C ASP A 209 12.98 19.32 -2.99
N ILE A 210 12.06 20.32 -3.00
CA ILE A 210 11.39 20.72 -4.24
C ILE A 210 12.25 21.65 -5.10
N ASN A 211 13.20 22.35 -4.48
CA ASN A 211 14.04 23.33 -5.16
C ASN A 211 15.42 22.78 -5.54
N GLY A 212 15.75 21.53 -5.16
CA GLY A 212 16.99 20.85 -5.46
C GLY A 212 18.21 21.40 -4.71
N ASP A 213 18.03 22.04 -3.55
CA ASP A 213 19.13 22.61 -2.76
C ASP A 213 19.75 21.62 -1.75
N GLY A 214 19.18 20.43 -1.63
CA GLY A 214 19.61 19.36 -0.74
C GLY A 214 18.96 19.38 0.63
N SER A 215 18.03 20.31 0.87
CA SER A 215 17.26 20.44 2.12
C SER A 215 15.79 20.13 1.85
N LYS A 216 15.08 19.60 2.84
CA LYS A 216 13.65 19.35 2.72
C LYS A 216 12.85 20.64 2.83
N ASP A 217 11.81 20.75 1.99
CA ASP A 217 10.83 21.81 2.00
C ASP A 217 9.45 21.28 2.39
N ILE A 218 8.62 22.14 2.98
CA ILE A 218 7.27 21.80 3.44
C ILE A 218 6.25 22.53 2.58
N VAL A 219 5.41 21.76 1.87
CA VAL A 219 4.34 22.28 1.02
C VAL A 219 2.99 22.09 1.69
N VAL A 220 2.18 23.15 1.75
CA VAL A 220 0.87 23.12 2.41
C VAL A 220 -0.17 23.87 1.61
N GLY A 221 -1.35 23.26 1.48
CA GLY A 221 -2.55 23.90 0.96
C GLY A 221 -3.39 24.52 2.07
N THR A 222 -4.01 25.67 1.79
CA THR A 222 -4.76 26.44 2.79
C THR A 222 -6.18 26.80 2.34
N TRP A 223 -7.00 27.16 3.31
CA TRP A 223 -8.35 27.71 3.06
C TRP A 223 -8.33 29.19 2.71
N SER A 224 -7.17 29.80 2.57
CA SER A 224 -7.00 31.15 1.99
C SER A 224 -6.71 31.11 0.49
N ASP A 225 -7.15 30.06 -0.18
CA ASP A 225 -7.06 29.88 -1.63
C ASP A 225 -5.62 29.79 -2.16
N SER A 226 -4.64 29.41 -1.31
CA SER A 226 -3.22 29.47 -1.67
C SER A 226 -2.47 28.20 -1.28
N ILE A 227 -1.41 27.91 -2.03
CA ILE A 227 -0.37 26.94 -1.70
C ILE A 227 0.86 27.71 -1.22
N PHE A 228 1.42 27.27 -0.12
CA PHE A 228 2.66 27.77 0.46
C PHE A 228 3.73 26.70 0.41
N ALA A 229 4.98 27.11 0.25
CA ALA A 229 6.15 26.26 0.39
C ALA A 229 7.19 26.95 1.26
N TYR A 230 7.65 26.27 2.31
CA TYR A 230 8.60 26.80 3.29
C TYR A 230 9.83 25.90 3.36
N ASN A 231 11.00 26.53 3.50
CA ASN A 231 12.22 25.81 3.81
C ASN A 231 12.31 25.47 5.32
N LEU A 232 13.33 24.70 5.70
CA LEU A 232 13.59 24.32 7.10
C LEU A 232 13.74 25.53 8.06
N ASN A 233 14.18 26.71 7.55
CA ASN A 233 14.29 27.92 8.37
C ASN A 233 12.96 28.68 8.56
N GLY A 234 11.83 28.11 8.09
CA GLY A 234 10.52 28.78 8.13
C GLY A 234 10.40 29.94 7.14
N GLU A 235 11.28 30.03 6.15
CA GLU A 235 11.25 31.06 5.14
C GLU A 235 10.46 30.58 3.93
N LEU A 236 9.64 31.48 3.37
CA LEU A 236 8.85 31.19 2.18
C LEU A 236 9.77 31.03 0.96
N LEU A 237 9.57 29.96 0.19
CA LEU A 237 10.33 29.75 -1.04
C LEU A 237 9.96 30.79 -2.10
N SER A 238 10.92 31.05 -2.99
CA SER A 238 10.72 31.96 -4.13
C SER A 238 9.61 31.42 -5.05
N GLY A 239 8.66 32.29 -5.42
CA GLY A 239 7.50 31.91 -6.23
C GLY A 239 6.24 31.58 -5.40
N PHE A 240 6.39 31.41 -4.09
CA PHE A 240 5.25 31.15 -3.19
C PHE A 240 4.95 32.39 -2.33
N PRO A 241 3.68 32.54 -1.85
CA PRO A 241 2.56 31.63 -2.08
C PRO A 241 2.02 31.72 -3.53
N VAL A 242 1.41 30.60 -3.98
CA VAL A 242 0.68 30.58 -5.25
C VAL A 242 -0.81 30.70 -4.95
N ASP A 243 -1.41 31.81 -5.41
CA ASP A 243 -2.85 32.05 -5.25
C ASP A 243 -3.64 31.27 -6.30
N LEU A 244 -4.62 30.52 -5.86
CA LEU A 244 -5.51 29.70 -6.68
C LEU A 244 -6.95 30.26 -6.62
N VAL A 245 -7.91 29.55 -7.21
CA VAL A 245 -9.29 30.07 -7.36
C VAL A 245 -10.13 29.95 -6.10
N THR A 246 -9.91 28.88 -5.30
CA THR A 246 -10.67 28.57 -4.07
C THR A 246 -9.79 27.79 -3.10
N ASN A 247 -10.36 27.46 -1.93
CA ASN A 247 -9.69 26.68 -0.89
C ASN A 247 -8.96 25.46 -1.43
N VAL A 248 -7.70 25.28 -1.04
CA VAL A 248 -6.92 24.08 -1.25
C VAL A 248 -7.15 23.18 -0.04
N ALA A 249 -8.18 22.35 -0.14
CA ALA A 249 -8.62 21.48 0.97
C ALA A 249 -8.09 20.06 0.87
N ALA A 250 -7.55 19.67 -0.29
CA ALA A 250 -6.84 18.42 -0.49
C ALA A 250 -5.39 18.54 0.00
N PRO A 251 -4.81 17.48 0.61
CA PRO A 251 -3.38 17.46 0.86
C PRO A 251 -2.60 17.55 -0.46
N PRO A 252 -1.56 18.38 -0.57
CA PRO A 252 -0.71 18.41 -1.75
C PRO A 252 0.07 17.09 -1.89
N VAL A 253 0.48 16.79 -3.12
CA VAL A 253 1.36 15.68 -3.47
C VAL A 253 2.54 16.22 -4.26
N ILE A 254 3.71 15.68 -4.04
CA ILE A 254 4.94 16.04 -4.73
C ILE A 254 5.43 14.82 -5.51
N ALA A 255 5.72 14.98 -6.78
CA ALA A 255 6.27 13.94 -7.64
C ALA A 255 6.96 14.57 -8.85
N ASP A 256 7.93 13.89 -9.41
CA ASP A 256 8.41 14.14 -10.77
C ASP A 256 7.42 13.45 -11.72
N ILE A 257 6.49 14.21 -12.34
CA ILE A 257 5.42 13.61 -13.14
C ILE A 257 5.78 13.46 -14.61
N ASP A 258 6.83 14.15 -15.08
CA ASP A 258 7.23 14.14 -16.49
C ASP A 258 8.63 13.58 -16.75
N GLY A 259 9.30 13.04 -15.71
CA GLY A 259 10.57 12.35 -15.81
C GLY A 259 11.77 13.25 -16.10
N ASP A 260 11.65 14.57 -15.87
CA ASP A 260 12.72 15.51 -16.15
C ASP A 260 13.69 15.71 -14.98
N GLY A 261 13.37 15.13 -13.81
CA GLY A 261 14.15 15.20 -12.57
C GLY A 261 13.78 16.41 -11.70
N SER A 262 12.89 17.28 -12.14
CA SER A 262 12.29 18.34 -11.32
C SER A 262 11.04 17.80 -10.62
N LEU A 263 10.65 18.37 -9.49
CA LEU A 263 9.46 17.95 -8.77
C LEU A 263 8.29 18.88 -9.04
N GLU A 264 7.12 18.32 -9.27
CA GLU A 264 5.86 19.03 -9.40
C GLU A 264 5.04 18.94 -8.12
N ILE A 265 4.20 19.96 -7.91
CA ILE A 265 3.24 20.03 -6.81
C ILE A 265 1.83 19.87 -7.38
N LEU A 266 1.15 18.82 -6.95
CA LEU A 266 -0.20 18.47 -7.34
C LEU A 266 -1.19 18.87 -6.26
N ALA A 267 -2.28 19.54 -6.62
CA ALA A 267 -3.27 20.01 -5.64
C ALA A 267 -4.69 20.05 -6.17
N GLY A 268 -5.63 19.53 -5.37
CA GLY A 268 -7.07 19.60 -5.61
C GLY A 268 -7.74 20.73 -4.82
N GLN A 269 -8.84 21.31 -5.37
CA GLN A 269 -9.57 22.43 -4.80
C GLN A 269 -11.06 22.16 -4.56
N ASP A 270 -11.67 22.97 -3.70
CA ASP A 270 -13.12 22.92 -3.40
C ASP A 270 -14.01 23.24 -4.62
N ALA A 271 -13.52 23.98 -5.63
CA ALA A 271 -14.25 24.22 -6.87
C ALA A 271 -14.11 23.13 -7.93
N GLY A 272 -13.41 22.04 -7.62
CA GLY A 272 -13.19 20.92 -8.53
C GLY A 272 -12.10 21.14 -9.57
N TYR A 273 -11.26 22.14 -9.40
CA TYR A 273 -10.02 22.27 -10.16
C TYR A 273 -8.93 21.39 -9.55
N PHE A 274 -8.14 20.80 -10.43
CA PHE A 274 -6.91 20.09 -10.09
C PHE A 274 -5.74 20.78 -10.79
N TYR A 275 -4.66 21.02 -10.08
CA TYR A 275 -3.51 21.81 -10.53
C TYR A 275 -2.24 20.98 -10.50
N ALA A 276 -1.36 21.22 -11.47
CA ALA A 276 0.06 20.91 -11.38
C ALA A 276 0.86 22.21 -11.46
N LEU A 277 1.74 22.41 -10.49
CA LEU A 277 2.66 23.53 -10.39
C LEU A 277 4.09 22.98 -10.48
N ALA A 278 4.97 23.73 -11.14
CA ALA A 278 6.40 23.47 -11.07
C ALA A 278 6.97 23.79 -9.68
N SER A 279 8.17 23.36 -9.40
CA SER A 279 8.89 23.60 -8.15
C SER A 279 9.07 25.08 -7.78
N ASP A 280 9.04 25.99 -8.75
CA ASP A 280 9.10 27.44 -8.56
C ASP A 280 7.73 28.11 -8.38
N GLY A 281 6.65 27.32 -8.26
CA GLY A 281 5.27 27.78 -8.13
C GLY A 281 4.62 28.20 -9.45
N SER A 282 5.28 28.13 -10.59
CA SER A 282 4.67 28.43 -11.87
C SER A 282 3.64 27.37 -12.25
N LEU A 283 2.52 27.83 -12.86
CA LEU A 283 1.45 26.94 -13.30
C LEU A 283 1.89 26.16 -14.55
N LEU A 284 1.92 24.82 -14.44
CA LEU A 284 2.10 23.95 -15.60
C LEU A 284 0.76 23.76 -16.32
N TRP A 285 -0.23 23.28 -15.59
CA TRP A 285 -1.60 23.12 -16.08
C TRP A 285 -2.62 23.09 -14.94
N ASN A 286 -3.88 23.27 -15.30
CA ASN A 286 -5.00 22.93 -14.44
C ASN A 286 -6.12 22.30 -15.28
N THR A 287 -6.91 21.45 -14.64
CA THR A 287 -8.06 20.80 -15.26
C THR A 287 -9.25 20.84 -14.31
N ARG A 288 -10.47 20.72 -14.88
CA ARG A 288 -11.71 20.68 -14.11
C ARG A 288 -12.70 19.75 -14.78
N ILE A 289 -12.79 18.52 -14.29
CA ILE A 289 -13.72 17.51 -14.83
C ILE A 289 -15.14 17.69 -14.25
N SER A 290 -15.24 18.14 -13.00
CA SER A 290 -16.52 18.44 -12.34
C SER A 290 -16.42 19.71 -11.51
N SER A 291 -17.56 20.22 -11.02
CA SER A 291 -17.56 21.34 -10.06
C SER A 291 -17.57 20.87 -8.60
N ALA A 292 -17.45 19.58 -8.35
CA ALA A 292 -17.44 19.04 -7.00
C ALA A 292 -16.06 19.16 -6.38
N SER A 293 -16.02 19.41 -5.08
CA SER A 293 -14.79 19.53 -4.30
C SER A 293 -13.90 18.32 -4.44
N ILE A 294 -12.59 18.56 -4.51
CA ILE A 294 -11.52 17.58 -4.40
C ILE A 294 -10.89 17.79 -3.03
N ARG A 295 -11.02 16.79 -2.16
CA ARG A 295 -10.53 16.86 -0.76
C ARG A 295 -9.68 15.67 -0.37
N THR A 296 -9.52 14.73 -1.28
CA THR A 296 -8.71 13.52 -1.13
C THR A 296 -7.28 13.79 -1.61
N THR A 297 -6.32 13.11 -1.03
CA THR A 297 -4.96 13.07 -1.57
C THR A 297 -5.00 12.38 -2.92
N ALA A 298 -4.34 12.94 -3.93
CA ALA A 298 -4.12 12.23 -5.19
C ALA A 298 -3.12 11.09 -5.00
N ALA A 299 -3.18 10.09 -5.87
CA ALA A 299 -2.15 9.09 -6.03
C ALA A 299 -1.47 9.28 -7.38
N VAL A 300 -0.24 8.85 -7.51
CA VAL A 300 0.53 8.94 -8.76
C VAL A 300 1.21 7.60 -9.04
N HIS A 301 1.23 7.20 -10.31
CA HIS A 301 1.89 5.96 -10.75
C HIS A 301 2.06 5.98 -12.26
N ASP A 302 3.12 5.35 -12.75
CA ASP A 302 3.34 5.08 -14.16
C ASP A 302 2.75 3.69 -14.47
N PHE A 303 1.51 3.65 -15.01
CA PHE A 303 0.81 2.39 -15.26
C PHE A 303 1.24 1.69 -16.55
N ASP A 304 1.70 2.42 -17.54
CA ASP A 304 2.05 1.86 -18.85
C ASP A 304 3.56 1.75 -19.09
N GLY A 305 4.37 2.19 -18.12
CA GLY A 305 5.82 2.06 -18.13
C GLY A 305 6.49 3.01 -19.13
N ASP A 306 5.84 4.12 -19.50
CA ASP A 306 6.36 5.07 -20.49
C ASP A 306 7.28 6.14 -19.86
N GLY A 307 7.38 6.15 -18.52
CA GLY A 307 8.21 7.07 -17.74
C GLY A 307 7.51 8.38 -17.37
N PHE A 308 6.21 8.53 -17.67
CA PHE A 308 5.38 9.63 -17.24
C PHE A 308 4.32 9.14 -16.25
N MET A 309 3.98 9.98 -15.26
CA MET A 309 3.04 9.55 -14.22
C MET A 309 1.59 9.83 -14.61
N GLU A 310 0.71 8.86 -14.36
CA GLU A 310 -0.71 9.09 -14.24
C GLU A 310 -1.06 9.60 -12.85
N ILE A 311 -2.07 10.48 -12.81
CA ILE A 311 -2.52 11.17 -11.61
C ILE A 311 -3.97 10.79 -11.32
N ILE A 312 -4.20 10.16 -10.18
CA ILE A 312 -5.50 9.63 -9.77
C ILE A 312 -6.06 10.46 -8.64
N TYR A 313 -7.27 10.98 -8.78
CA TYR A 313 -7.95 11.70 -7.73
C TYR A 313 -9.47 11.46 -7.72
N THR A 314 -10.09 11.67 -6.58
CA THR A 314 -11.54 11.52 -6.40
C THR A 314 -12.20 12.86 -6.08
N THR A 315 -13.53 12.91 -6.31
CA THR A 315 -14.34 14.09 -6.02
C THR A 315 -15.47 13.77 -5.07
N LEU A 316 -15.97 14.77 -4.36
CA LEU A 316 -17.16 14.63 -3.51
C LEU A 316 -18.45 14.34 -4.30
N ALA A 317 -18.43 14.44 -5.64
CA ALA A 317 -19.52 13.94 -6.48
C ALA A 317 -19.47 12.41 -6.70
N GLY A 318 -18.47 11.72 -6.16
CA GLY A 318 -18.29 10.29 -6.36
C GLY A 318 -17.75 9.92 -7.74
N LEU A 319 -16.89 10.75 -8.29
CA LEU A 319 -16.12 10.43 -9.48
C LEU A 319 -14.68 10.15 -9.09
N ILE A 320 -14.10 9.11 -9.68
CA ILE A 320 -12.67 8.89 -9.71
C ILE A 320 -12.15 9.19 -11.12
N ASN A 321 -11.04 9.92 -11.18
CA ASN A 321 -10.46 10.46 -12.41
C ASN A 321 -9.01 10.00 -12.52
N VAL A 322 -8.57 9.74 -13.74
CA VAL A 322 -7.16 9.52 -14.08
C VAL A 322 -6.76 10.52 -15.16
N LEU A 323 -5.70 11.25 -14.92
CA LEU A 323 -5.09 12.20 -15.84
C LEU A 323 -3.69 11.70 -16.23
N ASP A 324 -3.27 12.05 -17.45
CA ASP A 324 -1.86 11.97 -17.82
C ASP A 324 -1.04 13.13 -17.19
N TYR A 325 0.26 13.08 -17.31
CA TYR A 325 1.17 14.12 -16.78
C TYR A 325 0.90 15.52 -17.33
N GLN A 326 0.20 15.65 -18.47
CA GLN A 326 -0.19 16.93 -19.09
C GLN A 326 -1.55 17.44 -18.63
N GLY A 327 -2.25 16.69 -17.75
CA GLY A 327 -3.56 17.05 -17.23
C GLY A 327 -4.74 16.66 -18.13
N ASN A 328 -4.53 15.85 -19.16
CA ASN A 328 -5.60 15.32 -19.99
C ASN A 328 -6.19 14.06 -19.35
N THR A 329 -7.51 13.87 -19.55
CA THR A 329 -8.17 12.65 -19.05
C THR A 329 -7.74 11.43 -19.84
N VAL A 330 -7.28 10.40 -19.17
CA VAL A 330 -6.93 9.10 -19.74
C VAL A 330 -8.19 8.40 -20.27
N THR A 331 -8.04 7.65 -21.37
CA THR A 331 -9.16 6.91 -21.96
C THR A 331 -9.74 5.89 -20.99
N GLY A 332 -11.07 5.82 -20.89
CA GLY A 332 -11.77 4.98 -19.91
C GLY A 332 -12.21 5.71 -18.65
N TRP A 333 -11.70 6.91 -18.39
CA TRP A 333 -12.03 7.71 -17.23
C TRP A 333 -12.85 8.95 -17.57
N PRO A 334 -13.61 9.57 -16.61
CA PRO A 334 -13.80 9.15 -15.20
C PRO A 334 -14.76 7.98 -14.99
N GLN A 335 -14.66 7.31 -13.83
CA GLN A 335 -15.60 6.29 -13.36
C GLN A 335 -16.45 6.80 -12.19
N SER A 336 -17.66 6.21 -12.00
CA SER A 336 -18.59 6.58 -10.93
C SER A 336 -18.51 5.60 -9.77
N LEU A 337 -18.43 6.11 -8.54
CA LEU A 337 -18.32 5.34 -7.31
C LEU A 337 -19.67 5.20 -6.56
N GLY A 338 -20.81 5.47 -7.21
CA GLY A 338 -22.13 5.28 -6.62
C GLY A 338 -22.52 6.24 -5.48
N GLY A 339 -21.57 6.96 -4.89
CA GLY A 339 -21.78 7.91 -3.78
C GLY A 339 -20.61 8.86 -3.63
N ALA A 340 -20.72 9.84 -2.72
CA ALA A 340 -19.63 10.76 -2.43
C ALA A 340 -18.35 10.00 -2.03
N CYS A 341 -17.20 10.54 -2.42
CA CYS A 341 -15.91 9.93 -2.08
C CYS A 341 -15.09 10.84 -1.17
N TYR A 342 -14.71 10.31 -0.01
CA TYR A 342 -13.78 10.92 0.95
C TYR A 342 -12.50 10.09 1.06
N SER A 343 -12.51 8.88 0.53
CA SER A 343 -11.37 7.98 0.48
C SER A 343 -10.38 8.43 -0.58
N SER A 344 -9.11 8.51 -0.25
CA SER A 344 -8.05 8.69 -1.23
C SER A 344 -7.81 7.38 -1.98
N PRO A 345 -7.47 7.41 -3.29
CA PRO A 345 -7.09 6.21 -4.02
C PRO A 345 -5.75 5.68 -3.53
N VAL A 346 -5.60 4.37 -3.58
CA VAL A 346 -4.33 3.66 -3.41
C VAL A 346 -4.08 2.75 -4.61
N ILE A 347 -2.83 2.34 -4.81
CA ILE A 347 -2.38 1.65 -6.01
C ILE A 347 -1.57 0.42 -5.59
N ALA A 348 -1.93 -0.74 -6.11
CA ALA A 348 -1.21 -2.00 -5.90
C ALA A 348 -1.59 -3.00 -6.99
N ASP A 349 -0.66 -3.89 -7.34
CA ASP A 349 -0.91 -5.04 -8.21
C ASP A 349 -1.65 -6.11 -7.39
N LEU A 350 -2.98 -6.16 -7.51
CA LEU A 350 -3.85 -7.03 -6.72
C LEU A 350 -3.99 -8.43 -7.30
N ASP A 351 -3.87 -8.58 -8.61
CA ASP A 351 -4.08 -9.85 -9.31
C ASP A 351 -2.79 -10.52 -9.77
N GLY A 352 -1.63 -9.86 -9.54
CA GLY A 352 -0.31 -10.43 -9.81
C GLY A 352 0.05 -10.46 -11.30
N ASP A 353 -0.62 -9.65 -12.13
CA ASP A 353 -0.35 -9.59 -13.57
C ASP A 353 0.81 -8.63 -13.92
N GLY A 354 1.31 -7.88 -12.93
CA GLY A 354 2.42 -6.93 -13.06
C GLY A 354 1.97 -5.52 -13.45
N VAL A 355 0.66 -5.27 -13.54
CA VAL A 355 0.08 -3.94 -13.72
C VAL A 355 -0.75 -3.60 -12.49
N ALA A 356 -0.53 -2.44 -11.90
CA ALA A 356 -1.19 -2.09 -10.66
C ALA A 356 -2.65 -1.67 -10.87
N GLU A 357 -3.52 -2.01 -9.90
CA GLU A 357 -4.91 -1.57 -9.82
C GLU A 357 -5.06 -0.33 -8.95
N ILE A 358 -6.16 0.37 -9.18
CA ILE A 358 -6.58 1.56 -8.43
C ILE A 358 -7.69 1.17 -7.47
N ILE A 359 -7.43 1.25 -6.16
CA ILE A 359 -8.36 0.84 -5.11
C ILE A 359 -8.90 2.09 -4.41
N VAL A 360 -10.23 2.14 -4.19
CA VAL A 360 -10.87 3.29 -3.55
C VAL A 360 -12.19 2.92 -2.88
N GLY A 361 -12.44 3.51 -1.70
CA GLY A 361 -13.71 3.39 -1.00
C GLY A 361 -14.73 4.46 -1.39
N SER A 362 -16.02 4.20 -1.17
CA SER A 362 -17.08 5.18 -1.35
C SER A 362 -18.00 5.30 -0.13
N ASN A 363 -18.66 6.45 -0.02
CA ASN A 363 -19.65 6.70 1.02
C ASN A 363 -20.96 5.87 0.82
N ALA A 364 -21.10 5.21 -0.33
CA ALA A 364 -22.18 4.25 -0.58
C ALA A 364 -21.94 2.90 0.13
N GLY A 365 -20.78 2.69 0.73
CA GLY A 365 -20.40 1.43 1.37
C GLY A 365 -19.84 0.41 0.38
N GLU A 366 -19.24 0.88 -0.67
CA GLU A 366 -18.62 0.04 -1.69
C GLU A 366 -17.10 0.29 -1.70
N LEU A 367 -16.33 -0.78 -1.86
CA LEU A 367 -14.89 -0.75 -2.16
C LEU A 367 -14.73 -1.14 -3.63
N TYR A 368 -14.08 -0.27 -4.39
CA TYR A 368 -13.82 -0.46 -5.81
C TYR A 368 -12.35 -0.80 -6.05
N ALA A 369 -12.10 -1.62 -7.07
CA ALA A 369 -10.80 -1.78 -7.68
C ALA A 369 -10.96 -1.71 -9.20
N PHE A 370 -10.06 -1.00 -9.88
CA PHE A 370 -10.09 -0.78 -11.31
C PHE A 370 -8.71 -1.04 -11.91
N HIS A 371 -8.67 -1.65 -13.08
CA HIS A 371 -7.50 -1.62 -13.95
C HIS A 371 -7.26 -0.20 -14.47
N HIS A 372 -6.05 0.05 -14.97
CA HIS A 372 -5.65 1.36 -15.50
C HIS A 372 -6.54 1.91 -16.63
N ASP A 373 -7.25 1.04 -17.37
CA ASP A 373 -8.15 1.41 -18.46
C ASP A 373 -9.58 1.77 -18.00
N GLY A 374 -9.83 1.75 -16.67
CA GLY A 374 -11.13 2.07 -16.06
C GLY A 374 -12.11 0.89 -16.02
N THR A 375 -11.72 -0.29 -16.45
CA THR A 375 -12.52 -1.51 -16.23
C THR A 375 -12.41 -1.96 -14.78
N ALA A 376 -13.51 -2.46 -14.22
CA ALA A 376 -13.49 -2.98 -12.86
C ALA A 376 -12.70 -4.29 -12.79
N LEU A 377 -11.89 -4.45 -11.73
CA LEU A 377 -11.27 -5.73 -11.40
C LEU A 377 -12.37 -6.74 -11.05
N ASP A 378 -12.17 -8.01 -11.42
CA ASP A 378 -13.09 -9.08 -11.09
C ASP A 378 -13.40 -9.11 -9.60
N LEU A 379 -14.64 -9.43 -9.23
CA LEU A 379 -15.21 -9.41 -7.88
C LEU A 379 -15.56 -8.01 -7.33
N PHE A 380 -15.02 -6.92 -7.89
CA PHE A 380 -15.33 -5.56 -7.44
C PHE A 380 -16.48 -4.93 -8.23
N PRO A 381 -17.27 -4.01 -7.57
CA PRO A 381 -17.09 -3.52 -6.21
C PRO A 381 -17.52 -4.51 -5.14
N LEU A 382 -16.82 -4.50 -4.00
CA LEU A 382 -17.19 -5.27 -2.80
C LEU A 382 -18.07 -4.41 -1.89
N THR A 383 -19.22 -4.97 -1.45
CA THR A 383 -20.10 -4.30 -0.49
C THR A 383 -19.56 -4.45 0.93
N MET A 384 -19.31 -3.33 1.59
CA MET A 384 -18.80 -3.27 2.96
C MET A 384 -19.93 -3.11 3.98
N SER A 385 -19.62 -3.25 5.26
CA SER A 385 -20.59 -3.11 6.36
C SER A 385 -21.19 -1.70 6.52
N GLY A 386 -20.54 -0.69 5.92
CA GLY A 386 -20.91 0.71 5.99
C GLY A 386 -20.05 1.59 5.09
N PRO A 387 -20.27 2.92 5.11
CA PRO A 387 -19.48 3.87 4.35
C PRO A 387 -17.99 3.69 4.53
N VAL A 388 -17.24 3.67 3.42
CA VAL A 388 -15.78 3.66 3.39
C VAL A 388 -15.32 5.10 3.14
N GLN A 389 -14.89 5.76 4.21
CA GLN A 389 -14.45 7.16 4.18
C GLN A 389 -12.93 7.28 4.37
N GLY A 390 -12.34 6.38 5.14
CA GLY A 390 -10.90 6.27 5.30
C GLY A 390 -10.23 5.75 4.04
N THR A 391 -8.97 6.11 3.86
CA THR A 391 -8.14 5.57 2.79
C THR A 391 -7.80 4.11 3.10
N PRO A 392 -8.03 3.16 2.19
CA PRO A 392 -7.56 1.78 2.36
C PRO A 392 -6.03 1.72 2.41
N SER A 393 -5.50 0.59 2.88
CA SER A 393 -4.09 0.23 2.67
C SER A 393 -4.01 -1.16 2.06
N VAL A 394 -2.94 -1.41 1.33
CA VAL A 394 -2.63 -2.71 0.75
C VAL A 394 -1.27 -3.15 1.22
N ALA A 395 -1.17 -4.35 1.77
CA ALA A 395 0.08 -4.90 2.27
C ALA A 395 0.01 -6.44 2.29
N ASP A 396 1.15 -7.11 2.23
CA ASP A 396 1.29 -8.52 2.64
C ASP A 396 1.34 -8.55 4.18
N LEU A 397 0.16 -8.47 4.78
CA LEU A 397 -0.01 -8.42 6.23
C LEU A 397 0.30 -9.76 6.89
N SER A 398 -0.02 -10.86 6.19
CA SER A 398 0.19 -12.22 6.67
C SER A 398 1.58 -12.78 6.35
N GLN A 399 2.37 -12.08 5.57
CA GLN A 399 3.71 -12.45 5.08
C GLN A 399 3.74 -13.81 4.35
N ASP A 400 2.64 -14.09 3.62
CA ASP A 400 2.49 -15.33 2.85
C ASP A 400 2.66 -15.13 1.33
N GLY A 401 2.94 -13.89 0.90
CA GLY A 401 3.11 -13.47 -0.48
C GLY A 401 1.79 -13.11 -1.17
N THR A 402 0.67 -13.10 -0.43
CA THR A 402 -0.60 -12.56 -0.93
C THR A 402 -0.85 -11.18 -0.33
N LEU A 403 -1.49 -10.29 -1.11
CA LEU A 403 -1.82 -8.96 -0.63
C LEU A 403 -3.18 -8.94 0.06
N GLU A 404 -3.23 -8.26 1.19
CA GLU A 404 -4.47 -7.90 1.87
C GLU A 404 -4.82 -6.44 1.65
N ILE A 405 -6.13 -6.17 1.49
CA ILE A 405 -6.68 -4.81 1.51
C ILE A 405 -7.28 -4.55 2.89
N ILE A 406 -6.79 -3.55 3.57
CA ILE A 406 -7.22 -3.16 4.92
C ILE A 406 -8.12 -1.94 4.81
N VAL A 407 -9.38 -2.07 5.26
CA VAL A 407 -10.42 -1.06 5.08
C VAL A 407 -11.10 -0.73 6.40
N GLY A 408 -11.03 0.54 6.78
CA GLY A 408 -11.85 1.10 7.87
C GLY A 408 -13.20 1.59 7.35
N THR A 409 -14.28 1.20 8.03
CA THR A 409 -15.64 1.70 7.77
C THR A 409 -16.13 2.57 8.93
N ASN A 410 -17.40 2.98 8.86
CA ASN A 410 -18.05 3.64 10.00
C ASN A 410 -18.33 2.68 11.17
N ASN A 411 -18.23 1.36 10.96
CA ASN A 411 -18.66 0.35 11.91
C ASN A 411 -17.53 -0.59 12.36
N ASP A 412 -16.56 -0.83 11.49
CA ASP A 412 -15.54 -1.85 11.71
C ASP A 412 -14.25 -1.60 10.91
N LEU A 413 -13.25 -2.40 11.25
CA LEU A 413 -12.04 -2.61 10.47
C LEU A 413 -12.13 -3.99 9.81
N THR A 414 -12.00 -4.04 8.50
CA THR A 414 -12.09 -5.23 7.67
C THR A 414 -10.77 -5.50 6.95
N ILE A 415 -10.40 -6.75 6.83
CA ILE A 415 -9.25 -7.20 6.04
C ILE A 415 -9.77 -8.16 4.97
N ILE A 416 -9.41 -7.87 3.71
CA ILE A 416 -9.80 -8.63 2.53
C ILE A 416 -8.55 -9.24 1.95
N ASN A 417 -8.53 -10.56 1.75
CA ASN A 417 -7.44 -11.28 1.13
C ASN A 417 -7.93 -11.95 -0.15
N LEU A 418 -7.47 -11.49 -1.29
CA LEU A 418 -7.85 -12.01 -2.59
C LEU A 418 -7.22 -13.38 -2.90
N LYS A 419 -6.26 -13.82 -2.09
CA LYS A 419 -5.52 -15.10 -2.24
C LYS A 419 -4.71 -15.19 -3.54
N MET A 420 -4.37 -14.06 -4.12
CA MET A 420 -3.53 -13.97 -5.31
C MET A 420 -2.12 -13.56 -4.88
N LEU A 421 -1.12 -14.24 -5.45
CA LEU A 421 0.28 -13.90 -5.22
C LEU A 421 0.59 -12.61 -5.99
N SER A 422 1.11 -11.62 -5.30
CA SER A 422 1.53 -10.37 -5.89
C SER A 422 2.81 -9.87 -5.21
N ASP A 423 3.53 -9.00 -5.87
CA ASP A 423 4.69 -8.31 -5.30
C ASP A 423 4.32 -6.81 -5.16
N LEU A 424 4.40 -6.30 -3.93
CA LEU A 424 4.31 -4.86 -3.70
C LEU A 424 5.58 -4.21 -4.24
N GLY A 425 5.58 -3.89 -5.53
CA GLY A 425 6.54 -2.97 -6.11
C GLY A 425 6.44 -1.57 -5.46
N PRO A 426 7.22 -0.58 -5.88
CA PRO A 426 7.09 0.80 -5.42
C PRO A 426 5.75 1.39 -5.88
N THR A 427 4.68 1.17 -5.09
CA THR A 427 3.31 1.59 -5.36
C THR A 427 2.82 2.59 -4.31
N TRP A 428 1.72 3.26 -4.60
CA TRP A 428 1.04 4.16 -3.67
C TRP A 428 0.04 3.38 -2.79
N SER A 429 0.53 2.46 -1.96
CA SER A 429 -0.28 1.42 -1.30
C SER A 429 -0.96 1.83 0.01
N THR A 430 -0.77 3.06 0.47
CA THR A 430 -1.37 3.57 1.71
C THR A 430 -1.65 5.08 1.63
N ALA A 431 -2.34 5.63 2.63
CA ALA A 431 -2.63 7.05 2.71
C ALA A 431 -1.36 7.89 2.57
N ARG A 432 -1.34 8.83 1.61
CA ARG A 432 -0.21 9.72 1.33
C ARG A 432 1.08 9.01 0.90
N GLY A 433 0.96 7.79 0.38
CA GLY A 433 2.00 7.02 -0.30
C GLY A 433 2.89 6.17 0.60
N ASN A 434 3.08 6.54 1.86
CA ASN A 434 3.93 5.80 2.80
C ASN A 434 3.44 5.92 4.26
N ASN A 435 4.03 5.15 5.17
CA ASN A 435 3.65 5.17 6.58
C ASN A 435 4.10 6.46 7.31
N GLN A 436 5.12 7.16 6.83
CA GLN A 436 5.54 8.47 7.32
C GLN A 436 4.62 9.61 6.85
N ARG A 437 3.75 9.36 5.88
CA ARG A 437 2.75 10.30 5.35
C ARG A 437 3.35 11.56 4.68
N THR A 438 4.52 11.45 4.08
CA THR A 438 5.21 12.59 3.47
C THR A 438 4.45 13.21 2.29
N GLY A 439 3.57 12.45 1.63
CA GLY A 439 2.89 12.92 0.42
C GLY A 439 3.83 13.11 -0.76
N PHE A 440 5.00 12.51 -0.69
CA PHE A 440 6.01 12.51 -1.72
C PHE A 440 6.11 11.12 -2.36
N TYR A 441 6.03 11.07 -3.67
CA TYR A 441 6.22 9.85 -4.44
C TYR A 441 7.72 9.66 -4.72
N THR A 442 8.30 8.68 -4.06
CA THR A 442 9.71 8.29 -4.23
C THR A 442 9.88 7.15 -5.23
N GLY A 443 8.78 6.71 -5.85
CA GLY A 443 8.86 5.72 -6.92
C GLY A 443 9.89 6.24 -7.91
N GLN A 444 11.00 5.56 -7.99
CA GLN A 444 11.89 5.77 -9.11
C GLN A 444 11.00 5.56 -10.33
N PHE A 445 11.00 6.55 -11.24
CA PHE A 445 10.88 6.12 -12.61
C PHE A 445 11.71 4.84 -12.66
N LEU A 446 11.09 3.72 -13.01
CA LEU A 446 11.90 2.76 -13.69
C LEU A 446 12.47 3.60 -14.83
N SER A 447 13.54 4.39 -14.54
CA SER A 447 14.48 4.68 -15.60
C SER A 447 14.48 3.33 -16.24
N VAL A 448 14.17 3.28 -17.51
CA VAL A 448 14.65 2.21 -18.36
C VAL A 448 16.19 2.33 -18.23
N GLU A 449 16.74 2.03 -17.06
CA GLU A 449 17.85 1.11 -17.02
C GLU A 449 17.21 0.00 -17.78
N SER A 450 17.45 0.06 -19.11
CA SER A 450 17.13 -1.04 -19.99
C SER A 450 17.15 -2.24 -19.08
N ILE A 451 15.94 -2.85 -18.80
CA ILE A 451 16.01 -4.21 -18.29
C ILE A 451 16.97 -4.75 -19.29
N GLU A 452 18.27 -4.85 -18.90
CA GLU A 452 19.22 -5.52 -19.74
C GLU A 452 18.62 -6.90 -19.75
N LEU A 453 17.71 -7.08 -20.70
CA LEU A 453 17.11 -8.38 -20.99
C LEU A 453 18.35 -9.24 -21.06
N PRO A 454 18.47 -10.24 -20.19
CA PRO A 454 19.71 -10.97 -20.09
C PRO A 454 20.17 -11.28 -21.50
N GLU A 455 21.26 -10.68 -21.99
CA GLU A 455 21.73 -10.88 -23.38
C GLU A 455 22.00 -12.36 -23.66
N VAL A 456 22.16 -13.13 -22.55
CA VAL A 456 22.39 -14.59 -22.58
C VAL A 456 21.61 -15.23 -21.44
N LEU A 457 21.29 -16.52 -21.58
CA LEU A 457 20.76 -17.31 -20.46
C LEU A 457 21.69 -17.20 -19.24
N GLN A 458 21.16 -16.77 -18.10
CA GLN A 458 21.90 -16.63 -16.84
C GLN A 458 21.24 -17.48 -15.76
N LEU A 459 22.04 -18.19 -14.97
CA LEU A 459 21.60 -18.87 -13.75
C LEU A 459 22.51 -18.43 -12.60
N LYS A 460 21.95 -17.69 -11.65
CA LYS A 460 22.71 -17.22 -10.50
C LYS A 460 22.88 -18.31 -9.45
N GLN A 461 23.86 -18.14 -8.58
CA GLN A 461 24.03 -19.00 -7.41
C GLN A 461 22.81 -18.86 -6.51
N ASN A 462 22.22 -19.98 -6.12
CA ASN A 462 21.08 -19.98 -5.17
C ASN A 462 21.45 -19.32 -3.84
N TYR A 463 20.49 -18.64 -3.23
CA TYR A 463 20.66 -17.99 -1.94
C TYR A 463 19.47 -18.30 -1.00
N PRO A 464 19.74 -18.66 0.26
CA PRO A 464 21.07 -18.96 0.83
C PRO A 464 21.72 -20.21 0.22
N ASN A 465 23.05 -20.31 0.30
CA ASN A 465 23.81 -21.54 -0.02
C ASN A 465 25.08 -21.60 0.86
N PRO A 466 25.21 -22.54 1.82
CA PRO A 466 24.27 -23.62 2.11
C PRO A 466 22.89 -23.17 2.59
N PHE A 467 21.86 -24.02 2.44
CA PHE A 467 20.48 -23.69 2.80
C PHE A 467 19.82 -24.76 3.69
N ASN A 468 18.74 -24.37 4.43
CA ASN A 468 17.99 -25.25 5.33
C ASN A 468 16.53 -24.75 5.52
N PRO A 469 15.51 -25.47 5.08
CA PRO A 469 15.54 -26.40 3.94
C PRO A 469 15.32 -25.66 2.62
N THR A 470 15.11 -24.34 2.64
CA THR A 470 14.63 -23.52 1.54
C THR A 470 15.74 -22.65 0.94
N THR A 471 15.71 -22.50 -0.39
CA THR A 471 16.63 -21.62 -1.12
C THR A 471 15.94 -21.04 -2.36
N THR A 472 16.31 -19.81 -2.73
CA THR A 472 15.85 -19.15 -3.95
C THR A 472 16.86 -19.33 -5.08
N ILE A 473 16.36 -19.68 -6.26
CA ILE A 473 17.12 -19.85 -7.50
C ILE A 473 16.68 -18.75 -8.45
N GLU A 474 17.59 -17.86 -8.84
CA GLU A 474 17.33 -16.76 -9.77
C GLU A 474 17.96 -17.05 -11.12
N PHE A 475 17.21 -16.79 -12.21
CA PHE A 475 17.72 -16.93 -13.57
C PHE A 475 17.15 -15.87 -14.52
N GLY A 476 17.89 -15.56 -15.56
CA GLY A 476 17.49 -14.64 -16.61
C GLY A 476 17.42 -15.32 -17.97
N ILE A 477 16.38 -15.02 -18.77
CA ILE A 477 16.21 -15.54 -20.14
C ILE A 477 16.17 -14.40 -21.15
N PRO A 478 16.92 -14.53 -22.30
CA PRO A 478 17.11 -13.43 -23.24
C PRO A 478 15.99 -13.32 -24.31
N ALA A 479 15.17 -14.34 -24.48
CA ALA A 479 14.17 -14.40 -25.55
C ALA A 479 13.02 -15.33 -25.16
N ASN A 480 11.84 -15.12 -25.75
CA ASN A 480 10.69 -16.01 -25.59
C ASN A 480 11.06 -17.46 -25.91
N GLY A 481 10.64 -18.40 -25.09
CA GLY A 481 10.84 -19.81 -25.36
C GLY A 481 10.53 -20.74 -24.21
N PHE A 482 10.55 -22.04 -24.53
CA PHE A 482 10.31 -23.07 -23.52
C PHE A 482 11.51 -23.21 -22.59
N VAL A 483 11.26 -23.02 -21.29
CA VAL A 483 12.26 -23.04 -20.22
C VAL A 483 12.03 -24.25 -19.32
N THR A 484 13.11 -24.93 -18.94
CA THR A 484 13.06 -25.94 -17.88
C THR A 484 14.07 -25.61 -16.79
N LEU A 485 13.64 -25.59 -15.53
CA LEU A 485 14.51 -25.52 -14.35
C LEU A 485 14.30 -26.79 -13.52
N LYS A 486 15.34 -27.61 -13.43
CA LYS A 486 15.27 -28.91 -12.76
C LYS A 486 16.39 -29.09 -11.75
N ILE A 487 16.10 -29.85 -10.70
CA ILE A 487 17.03 -30.19 -9.63
C ILE A 487 17.51 -31.64 -9.80
N TYR A 488 18.80 -31.85 -9.66
CA TYR A 488 19.45 -33.13 -9.79
C TYR A 488 20.28 -33.46 -8.54
N ASP A 489 20.39 -34.74 -8.21
CA ASP A 489 21.32 -35.24 -7.20
C ASP A 489 22.77 -35.38 -7.76
N ILE A 490 23.71 -35.85 -6.91
CA ILE A 490 25.10 -36.05 -7.30
C ILE A 490 25.33 -37.19 -8.33
N LEU A 491 24.31 -38.03 -8.53
CA LEU A 491 24.34 -39.11 -9.52
C LEU A 491 23.72 -38.70 -10.86
N GLY A 492 23.22 -37.44 -10.93
CA GLY A 492 22.55 -36.88 -12.10
C GLY A 492 21.11 -37.39 -12.26
N GLN A 493 20.50 -37.93 -11.19
CA GLN A 493 19.08 -38.28 -11.19
C GLN A 493 18.24 -37.05 -10.92
N GLU A 494 17.16 -36.86 -11.70
CA GLU A 494 16.21 -35.78 -11.50
C GLU A 494 15.51 -35.97 -10.15
N VAL A 495 15.54 -34.91 -9.32
CA VAL A 495 14.94 -34.87 -7.98
C VAL A 495 13.61 -34.12 -8.04
N ASN A 496 13.61 -32.96 -8.74
CA ASN A 496 12.42 -32.11 -8.87
C ASN A 496 12.48 -31.29 -10.17
N SER A 497 11.31 -30.87 -10.65
CA SER A 497 11.18 -29.94 -11.79
C SER A 497 10.43 -28.71 -11.30
N LEU A 498 11.11 -27.57 -11.22
CA LEU A 498 10.56 -26.33 -10.70
C LEU A 498 9.88 -25.48 -11.78
N VAL A 499 10.39 -25.52 -13.03
CA VAL A 499 9.83 -24.81 -14.18
C VAL A 499 9.80 -25.73 -15.38
N GLN A 500 8.71 -25.70 -16.11
CA GLN A 500 8.53 -26.41 -17.39
C GLN A 500 7.44 -25.71 -18.21
N SER A 501 7.73 -24.49 -18.71
CA SER A 501 6.75 -23.63 -19.38
C SER A 501 7.41 -22.71 -20.42
N GLU A 502 6.60 -22.12 -21.30
CA GLU A 502 7.00 -20.96 -22.11
C GLU A 502 7.11 -19.74 -21.20
N LEU A 503 8.24 -19.03 -21.29
CA LEU A 503 8.47 -17.78 -20.57
C LEU A 503 8.89 -16.68 -21.54
N VAL A 504 8.57 -15.42 -21.21
CA VAL A 504 9.01 -14.23 -21.94
C VAL A 504 10.42 -13.80 -21.49
N PRO A 505 11.13 -12.90 -22.21
CA PRO A 505 12.41 -12.38 -21.74
C PRO A 505 12.29 -11.70 -20.37
N GLY A 506 13.20 -12.00 -19.44
CA GLY A 506 13.15 -11.43 -18.10
C GLY A 506 14.00 -12.19 -17.09
N THR A 507 13.96 -11.73 -15.83
CA THR A 507 14.60 -12.38 -14.69
C THR A 507 13.53 -13.00 -13.81
N TYR A 508 13.72 -14.26 -13.42
CA TYR A 508 12.76 -15.08 -12.69
C TYR A 508 13.38 -15.60 -11.40
N ARG A 509 12.55 -15.78 -10.36
CA ARG A 509 12.93 -16.36 -9.07
C ARG A 509 12.01 -17.52 -8.73
N TYR A 510 12.61 -18.65 -8.36
CA TYR A 510 11.89 -19.84 -7.93
C TYR A 510 12.47 -20.38 -6.63
N GLN A 511 11.59 -20.76 -5.71
CA GLN A 511 11.99 -21.31 -4.44
C GLN A 511 12.01 -22.83 -4.48
N TRP A 512 13.05 -23.44 -3.93
CA TRP A 512 13.12 -24.88 -3.69
C TRP A 512 13.26 -25.15 -2.20
N ASN A 513 12.33 -25.95 -1.66
CA ASN A 513 12.21 -26.26 -0.23
C ASN A 513 12.86 -27.61 0.15
N GLY A 514 13.80 -28.13 -0.64
CA GLY A 514 14.50 -29.36 -0.38
C GLY A 514 13.63 -30.61 -0.47
N THR A 515 12.65 -30.64 -1.40
CA THR A 515 11.75 -31.77 -1.65
C THR A 515 11.92 -32.35 -3.05
N ASP A 516 11.59 -33.64 -3.19
CA ASP A 516 11.45 -34.30 -4.50
C ASP A 516 10.08 -34.03 -5.15
N ALA A 517 9.88 -34.54 -6.36
CA ALA A 517 8.64 -34.38 -7.14
C ALA A 517 7.39 -34.95 -6.44
N SER A 518 7.55 -35.72 -5.36
CA SER A 518 6.47 -36.24 -4.52
C SER A 518 6.29 -35.44 -3.24
N SER A 519 6.90 -34.26 -3.15
CA SER A 519 6.91 -33.38 -1.96
C SER A 519 7.56 -34.00 -0.71
N LYS A 520 8.34 -35.06 -0.89
CA LYS A 520 9.08 -35.69 0.18
C LYS A 520 10.44 -35.04 0.36
N SER A 521 10.80 -34.68 1.60
CA SER A 521 12.07 -34.06 1.93
C SER A 521 13.25 -34.94 1.51
N VAL A 522 14.23 -34.38 0.80
CA VAL A 522 15.44 -35.05 0.35
C VAL A 522 16.55 -35.00 1.42
N GLU A 523 17.57 -35.83 1.31
CA GLU A 523 18.65 -35.92 2.29
C GLU A 523 19.59 -34.70 2.24
N THR A 524 20.29 -34.42 3.36
CA THR A 524 21.42 -33.47 3.38
C THR A 524 22.46 -33.87 2.34
N GLY A 525 22.87 -32.90 1.48
CA GLY A 525 23.81 -33.24 0.42
C GLY A 525 24.00 -32.14 -0.61
N ILE A 526 24.70 -32.52 -1.68
CA ILE A 526 24.95 -31.66 -2.84
C ILE A 526 23.90 -31.96 -3.90
N TYR A 527 23.30 -30.86 -4.42
CA TYR A 527 22.34 -30.88 -5.52
C TYR A 527 22.78 -29.92 -6.61
N PHE A 528 22.21 -30.06 -7.78
CA PHE A 528 22.48 -29.20 -8.93
C PHE A 528 21.17 -28.67 -9.49
N ALA A 529 21.04 -27.34 -9.59
CA ALA A 529 19.97 -26.73 -10.39
C ALA A 529 20.49 -26.58 -11.82
N ARG A 530 19.70 -27.05 -12.78
CA ARG A 530 19.98 -26.96 -14.22
C ARG A 530 18.84 -26.25 -14.93
N ILE A 531 19.17 -25.17 -15.62
CA ILE A 531 18.25 -24.47 -16.49
C ILE A 531 18.58 -24.75 -17.96
N THR A 532 17.54 -24.94 -18.77
CA THR A 532 17.66 -24.98 -20.25
C THR A 532 16.63 -24.02 -20.85
N ALA A 533 17.09 -23.18 -21.78
CA ALA A 533 16.24 -22.25 -22.55
C ALA A 533 16.89 -21.98 -23.91
N ALA A 534 16.12 -21.97 -24.99
CA ALA A 534 16.55 -21.64 -26.36
C ALA A 534 17.84 -22.35 -26.82
N GLY A 535 18.02 -23.64 -26.39
CA GLY A 535 19.18 -24.44 -26.75
C GLY A 535 20.44 -24.18 -25.94
N SER A 536 20.40 -23.29 -24.96
CA SER A 536 21.46 -23.00 -23.98
C SER A 536 21.18 -23.71 -22.64
N GLU A 537 22.23 -24.03 -21.92
CA GLU A 537 22.14 -24.70 -20.60
C GLU A 537 23.11 -24.07 -19.61
N GLN A 538 22.65 -23.90 -18.34
CA GLN A 538 23.51 -23.54 -17.23
C GLN A 538 23.22 -24.40 -16.00
N ILE A 539 24.22 -24.58 -15.14
CA ILE A 539 24.16 -25.42 -13.96
C ILE A 539 24.84 -24.71 -12.78
N VAL A 540 24.19 -24.71 -11.61
CA VAL A 540 24.79 -24.26 -10.34
C VAL A 540 24.72 -25.36 -9.30
N LYS A 541 25.74 -25.38 -8.41
CA LYS A 541 25.83 -26.34 -7.31
C LYS A 541 25.20 -25.76 -6.05
N MET A 542 24.34 -26.53 -5.39
CA MET A 542 23.63 -26.17 -4.17
C MET A 542 23.99 -27.13 -3.03
N MET A 543 24.01 -26.65 -1.79
CA MET A 543 24.30 -27.46 -0.61
C MET A 543 23.17 -27.38 0.39
N LEU A 544 22.41 -28.46 0.54
CA LEU A 544 21.38 -28.62 1.57
C LEU A 544 22.00 -29.12 2.86
N ILE A 545 21.74 -28.43 3.96
CA ILE A 545 22.13 -28.81 5.34
C ILE A 545 20.82 -28.90 6.15
N LYS A 546 20.60 -30.00 6.82
CA LYS A 546 19.47 -30.18 7.74
C LYS A 546 19.94 -30.10 9.18
#